data_56bf26cc77085022c5f456b4503f56ce
#
_entry.id   56bf26cc77085022c5f456b4503f56ce
#
_cell.length_a   1.000
_cell.length_b   1.000
_cell.length_c   1.000
_cell.angle_alpha   90.00
_cell.angle_beta   90.00
_cell.angle_gamma   90.00
#
_symmetry.space_group_name_H-M   'P 1'
#
loop_
_entity.id
_entity.type
_entity.pdbx_description
1 polymer ?
#
loop_
_entity_poly.entity_id
_entity_poly.type
_entity_poly.pdbx_seq_one_letter_code
_entity_poly.pdbx_strand_id
1 'polypeptide(L)'
;MLVAWENEAYLSMRDYPDEYEIVTPSVSILAQPTVAVVDEVVDYRDTREVATEYLNYLYSDEAQEIEAENYFRPTNEKILKKHSDVFDLSVDLVNISEYGGWDEVQKKHFADGGIFDEIYER
;
A
#
# COMPACT_ATOMS: atom_id res chain seq x y z
N MET A 1 11.09 17.90 4.48
CA MET A 1 10.87 16.72 3.62
C MET A 1 10.06 15.71 4.41
N LEU A 2 8.98 15.20 3.84
CA LEU A 2 8.14 14.15 4.42
C LEU A 2 8.30 12.91 3.53
N VAL A 3 8.52 11.75 4.13
CA VAL A 3 8.40 10.44 3.46
C VAL A 3 7.03 9.89 3.85
N ALA A 4 6.18 9.66 2.88
CA ALA A 4 4.79 9.27 3.10
C ALA A 4 4.34 8.24 2.08
N TRP A 5 3.19 7.64 2.34
CA TRP A 5 2.48 6.84 1.35
C TRP A 5 2.01 7.70 0.17
N GLU A 6 1.90 7.11 -1.01
CA GLU A 6 1.49 7.82 -2.23
C GLU A 6 0.14 8.55 -2.05
N ASN A 7 -0.85 7.87 -1.47
CA ASN A 7 -2.16 8.47 -1.19
C ASN A 7 -2.07 9.67 -0.23
N GLU A 8 -1.25 9.59 0.82
CA GLU A 8 -1.07 10.68 1.79
C GLU A 8 -0.42 11.91 1.14
N ALA A 9 0.51 11.69 0.21
CA ALA A 9 1.13 12.77 -0.54
C ALA A 9 0.10 13.51 -1.39
N TYR A 10 -0.76 12.80 -2.12
CA TYR A 10 -1.84 13.41 -2.92
C TYR A 10 -2.90 14.11 -2.06
N LEU A 11 -3.26 13.53 -0.92
CA LEU A 11 -4.17 14.17 0.03
C LEU A 11 -3.59 15.48 0.55
N SER A 12 -2.29 15.51 0.88
CA SER A 12 -1.60 16.72 1.32
C SER A 12 -1.60 17.80 0.23
N MET A 13 -1.35 17.45 -1.03
CA MET A 13 -1.43 18.36 -2.16
C MET A 13 -2.83 18.93 -2.38
N ARG A 14 -3.87 18.11 -2.21
CA ARG A 14 -5.27 18.53 -2.30
C ARG A 14 -5.66 19.50 -1.19
N ASP A 15 -5.26 19.21 0.03
CA ASP A 15 -5.66 19.97 1.21
C ASP A 15 -4.83 21.27 1.38
N TYR A 16 -3.61 21.28 0.85
CA TYR A 16 -2.68 22.42 0.91
C TYR A 16 -2.05 22.68 -0.46
N PRO A 17 -2.84 23.18 -1.42
CA PRO A 17 -2.34 23.47 -2.76
C PRO A 17 -1.22 24.53 -2.69
N ASP A 18 -0.19 24.33 -3.50
CA ASP A 18 0.99 25.20 -3.62
C ASP A 18 1.97 25.18 -2.41
N GLU A 19 1.71 24.39 -1.36
CA GLU A 19 2.63 24.28 -0.21
C GLU A 19 3.59 23.09 -0.33
N TYR A 20 3.24 22.08 -1.13
CA TYR A 20 3.99 20.84 -1.27
C TYR A 20 4.28 20.51 -2.73
N GLU A 21 5.35 19.76 -2.93
CA GLU A 21 5.72 19.16 -4.19
C GLU A 21 5.94 17.66 -3.95
N ILE A 22 5.37 16.82 -4.81
CA ILE A 22 5.62 15.37 -4.76
C ILE A 22 6.86 15.07 -5.61
N VAL A 23 7.85 14.46 -4.98
CA VAL A 23 9.02 13.90 -5.65
C VAL A 23 8.91 12.38 -5.61
N THR A 24 8.58 11.79 -6.74
CA THR A 24 8.49 10.34 -6.89
C THR A 24 9.89 9.78 -7.22
N PRO A 25 10.42 8.86 -6.42
CA PRO A 25 11.71 8.23 -6.73
C PRO A 25 11.57 7.28 -7.93
N SER A 26 12.67 7.04 -8.64
CA SER A 26 12.68 6.09 -9.78
C SER A 26 12.37 4.65 -9.37
N VAL A 27 12.68 4.30 -8.13
CA VAL A 27 12.37 2.99 -7.51
C VAL A 27 11.63 3.23 -6.22
N SER A 28 10.53 2.51 -5.99
CA SER A 28 9.76 2.57 -4.76
C SER A 28 9.27 1.19 -4.35
N ILE A 29 8.65 1.10 -3.17
CA ILE A 29 8.15 -0.16 -2.65
C ILE A 29 6.68 -0.31 -3.01
N LEU A 30 6.32 -1.43 -3.63
CA LEU A 30 4.93 -1.83 -3.78
C LEU A 30 4.43 -2.37 -2.44
N ALA A 31 3.74 -1.52 -1.71
CA ALA A 31 3.09 -1.94 -0.47
C ALA A 31 1.80 -2.69 -0.80
N GLN A 32 1.73 -3.93 -0.33
CA GLN A 32 0.59 -4.80 -0.54
C GLN A 32 0.04 -5.24 0.83
N PRO A 33 -0.67 -4.33 1.56
CA PRO A 33 -1.26 -4.70 2.83
C PRO A 33 -2.31 -5.79 2.60
N THR A 34 -2.15 -6.91 3.28
CA THR A 34 -3.08 -8.04 3.19
C THR A 34 -4.21 -7.85 4.18
N VAL A 35 -5.41 -8.24 3.76
CA VAL A 35 -6.60 -8.29 4.61
C VAL A 35 -7.08 -9.73 4.73
N ALA A 36 -7.58 -10.10 5.89
CA ALA A 36 -8.10 -11.44 6.15
C ALA A 36 -9.30 -11.40 7.08
N VAL A 37 -10.16 -12.38 6.93
CA VAL A 37 -11.24 -12.64 7.89
C VAL A 37 -10.64 -13.20 9.17
N VAL A 38 -11.05 -12.69 10.32
CA VAL A 38 -10.68 -13.25 11.63
C VAL A 38 -11.68 -14.35 11.99
N ASP A 39 -11.29 -15.60 11.75
CA ASP A 39 -12.17 -16.77 11.81
C ASP A 39 -12.98 -16.85 13.11
N GLU A 40 -12.30 -16.75 14.24
CA GLU A 40 -12.93 -16.83 15.55
C GLU A 40 -14.02 -15.76 15.78
N VAL A 41 -13.81 -14.57 15.25
CA VAL A 41 -14.76 -13.45 15.38
C VAL A 41 -15.97 -13.62 14.48
N VAL A 42 -15.75 -13.98 13.22
CA VAL A 42 -16.86 -14.11 12.26
C VAL A 42 -17.73 -15.33 12.56
N ASP A 43 -17.16 -16.40 13.08
CA ASP A 43 -17.90 -17.59 13.51
C ASP A 43 -18.72 -17.30 14.78
N TYR A 44 -18.12 -16.62 15.75
CA TYR A 44 -18.85 -16.21 16.95
C TYR A 44 -20.03 -15.26 16.66
N ARG A 45 -19.87 -14.38 15.65
CA ARG A 45 -20.88 -13.37 15.29
C ARG A 45 -21.80 -13.81 14.17
N ASP A 46 -21.61 -14.99 13.60
CA ASP A 46 -22.32 -15.49 12.42
C ASP A 46 -22.30 -14.49 11.23
N THR A 47 -21.11 -13.91 10.97
CA THR A 47 -20.90 -12.88 9.94
C THR A 47 -19.91 -13.30 8.86
N ARG A 48 -19.52 -14.57 8.78
CA ARG A 48 -18.50 -15.07 7.86
C ARG A 48 -18.81 -14.75 6.40
N GLU A 49 -20.04 -15.01 5.97
CA GLU A 49 -20.48 -14.77 4.60
C GLU A 49 -20.34 -13.29 4.24
N VAL A 50 -20.93 -12.42 5.03
CA VAL A 50 -20.87 -10.96 4.81
C VAL A 50 -19.44 -10.41 4.83
N ALA A 51 -18.60 -10.88 5.76
CA ALA A 51 -17.21 -10.46 5.83
C ALA A 51 -16.40 -10.91 4.61
N THR A 52 -16.62 -12.13 4.14
CA THR A 52 -15.98 -12.66 2.94
C THR A 52 -16.41 -11.90 1.69
N GLU A 53 -17.72 -11.67 1.52
CA GLU A 53 -18.27 -10.91 0.39
C GLU A 53 -17.74 -9.46 0.38
N TYR A 54 -17.61 -8.82 1.55
CA TYR A 54 -17.01 -7.50 1.65
C TYR A 54 -15.55 -7.48 1.17
N LEU A 55 -14.74 -8.46 1.60
CA LEU A 55 -13.34 -8.54 1.15
C LEU A 55 -13.25 -8.83 -0.36
N ASN A 56 -14.13 -9.69 -0.89
CA ASN A 56 -14.19 -9.95 -2.34
C ASN A 56 -14.61 -8.70 -3.13
N TYR A 57 -15.52 -7.90 -2.58
CA TYR A 57 -15.96 -6.65 -3.22
C TYR A 57 -14.81 -5.67 -3.45
N LEU A 58 -13.81 -5.60 -2.56
CA LEU A 58 -12.62 -4.74 -2.73
C LEU A 58 -11.85 -5.01 -4.03
N TYR A 59 -12.00 -6.19 -4.62
CA TYR A 59 -11.39 -6.56 -5.92
C TYR A 59 -12.33 -6.37 -7.10
N SER A 60 -13.53 -5.87 -6.89
CA SER A 60 -14.45 -5.54 -7.99
C SER A 60 -13.99 -4.29 -8.75
N ASP A 61 -14.38 -4.17 -10.01
CA ASP A 61 -14.05 -2.99 -10.82
C ASP A 61 -14.59 -1.71 -10.18
N GLU A 62 -15.77 -1.77 -9.54
CA GLU A 62 -16.38 -0.63 -8.85
C GLU A 62 -15.56 -0.18 -7.64
N ALA A 63 -15.16 -1.11 -6.77
CA ALA A 63 -14.35 -0.77 -5.61
C ALA A 63 -12.96 -0.26 -6.00
N GLN A 64 -12.33 -0.87 -6.99
CA GLN A 64 -11.03 -0.44 -7.52
C GLN A 64 -11.10 0.96 -8.16
N GLU A 65 -12.21 1.34 -8.78
CA GLU A 65 -12.43 2.70 -9.25
C GLU A 65 -12.52 3.69 -8.08
N ILE A 66 -13.28 3.35 -7.04
CA ILE A 66 -13.39 4.14 -5.81
C ILE A 66 -12.02 4.29 -5.12
N GLU A 67 -11.24 3.22 -5.06
CA GLU A 67 -9.88 3.26 -4.53
C GLU A 67 -9.01 4.26 -5.30
N ALA A 68 -9.03 4.19 -6.63
CA ALA A 68 -8.26 5.10 -7.48
C ALA A 68 -8.67 6.57 -7.32
N GLU A 69 -9.98 6.87 -7.23
CA GLU A 69 -10.51 8.20 -6.97
C GLU A 69 -10.09 8.77 -5.60
N ASN A 70 -9.75 7.89 -4.66
CA ASN A 70 -9.24 8.24 -3.33
C ASN A 70 -7.72 8.09 -3.19
N TYR A 71 -7.01 8.09 -4.32
CA TYR A 71 -5.55 8.04 -4.42
C TYR A 71 -4.92 6.72 -3.92
N PHE A 72 -5.68 5.64 -3.82
CA PHE A 72 -5.13 4.31 -3.60
C PHE A 72 -4.85 3.67 -4.96
N ARG A 73 -3.60 3.25 -5.17
CA ARG A 73 -3.17 2.62 -6.42
C ARG A 73 -3.90 1.29 -6.61
N PRO A 74 -4.81 1.17 -7.60
CA PRO A 74 -5.60 -0.04 -7.79
C PRO A 74 -4.73 -1.20 -8.31
N THR A 75 -5.11 -2.43 -7.95
CA THR A 75 -4.47 -3.63 -8.47
C THR A 75 -4.97 -4.01 -9.88
N ASN A 76 -6.13 -3.51 -10.27
CA ASN A 76 -6.68 -3.71 -11.62
C ASN A 76 -5.95 -2.83 -12.63
N GLU A 77 -5.17 -3.45 -13.51
CA GLU A 77 -4.36 -2.74 -14.51
C GLU A 77 -5.15 -1.83 -15.46
N LYS A 78 -6.41 -2.15 -15.77
CA LYS A 78 -7.24 -1.32 -16.65
C LYS A 78 -7.61 -0.02 -15.95
N ILE A 79 -7.98 -0.12 -14.68
CA ILE A 79 -8.34 1.02 -13.85
C ILE A 79 -7.09 1.85 -13.58
N LEU A 80 -5.98 1.21 -13.23
CA LEU A 80 -4.71 1.88 -13.04
C LEU A 80 -4.28 2.71 -14.28
N LYS A 81 -4.42 2.14 -15.47
CA LYS A 81 -4.12 2.86 -16.72
C LYS A 81 -5.08 4.02 -16.99
N LYS A 82 -6.35 3.90 -16.60
CA LYS A 82 -7.33 4.98 -16.71
C LYS A 82 -6.97 6.19 -15.84
N HIS A 83 -6.36 5.96 -14.68
CA HIS A 83 -5.91 6.96 -13.73
C HIS A 83 -4.40 7.28 -13.83
N SER A 84 -3.82 7.15 -15.04
CA SER A 84 -2.40 7.43 -15.30
C SER A 84 -2.00 8.91 -15.19
N ASP A 85 -2.95 9.79 -15.07
CA ASP A 85 -2.77 11.21 -14.76
C ASP A 85 -2.47 11.43 -13.26
N VAL A 86 -2.87 10.50 -12.41
CA VAL A 86 -2.59 10.49 -10.96
C VAL A 86 -1.39 9.60 -10.67
N PHE A 87 -1.40 8.37 -11.12
CA PHE A 87 -0.39 7.38 -10.80
C PHE A 87 0.71 7.33 -11.84
N ASP A 88 1.94 7.64 -11.45
CA ASP A 88 3.10 7.45 -12.33
C ASP A 88 3.34 5.95 -12.58
N LEU A 89 3.15 5.55 -13.83
CA LEU A 89 3.33 4.15 -14.26
C LEU A 89 4.78 3.81 -14.60
N SER A 90 5.67 4.79 -14.60
CA SER A 90 7.09 4.59 -14.90
C SER A 90 7.94 4.25 -13.68
N VAL A 91 7.38 4.35 -12.49
CA VAL A 91 8.07 4.02 -11.23
C VAL A 91 8.33 2.51 -11.18
N ASP A 92 9.57 2.15 -10.94
CA ASP A 92 9.94 0.75 -10.68
C ASP A 92 9.50 0.37 -9.27
N LEU A 93 8.47 -0.47 -9.18
CA LEU A 93 7.85 -0.89 -7.92
C LEU A 93 8.34 -2.27 -7.54
N VAL A 94 9.21 -2.32 -6.55
CA VAL A 94 9.74 -3.57 -5.99
C VAL A 94 8.87 -4.07 -4.84
N ASN A 95 8.71 -5.37 -4.75
CA ASN A 95 7.95 -6.00 -3.68
C ASN A 95 8.85 -6.77 -2.70
N ILE A 96 8.29 -7.19 -1.58
CA ILE A 96 9.03 -7.84 -0.50
C ILE A 96 9.72 -9.15 -0.93
N SER A 97 9.20 -9.85 -1.95
CA SER A 97 9.80 -11.11 -2.42
C SER A 97 11.16 -10.90 -3.09
N GLU A 98 11.40 -9.73 -3.65
CA GLU A 98 12.70 -9.37 -4.26
C GLU A 98 13.81 -9.20 -3.22
N TYR A 99 13.43 -9.01 -1.96
CA TYR A 99 14.33 -8.96 -0.82
C TYR A 99 14.44 -10.28 -0.04
N GLY A 100 13.88 -11.37 -0.57
CA GLY A 100 13.88 -12.69 0.06
C GLY A 100 12.68 -12.99 0.95
N GLY A 101 11.66 -12.12 0.94
CA GLY A 101 10.46 -12.27 1.74
C GLY A 101 10.56 -11.71 3.16
N TRP A 102 9.46 -11.78 3.89
CA TRP A 102 9.35 -11.17 5.22
C TRP A 102 10.34 -11.72 6.24
N ASP A 103 10.60 -13.03 6.25
CA ASP A 103 11.50 -13.67 7.22
C ASP A 103 12.94 -13.15 7.07
N GLU A 104 13.44 -13.04 5.85
CA GLU A 104 14.78 -12.53 5.58
C GLU A 104 14.89 -11.04 5.86
N VAL A 105 13.87 -10.26 5.49
CA VAL A 105 13.85 -8.82 5.77
C VAL A 105 13.78 -8.55 7.26
N GLN A 106 12.91 -9.26 7.99
CA GLN A 106 12.81 -9.13 9.44
C GLN A 106 14.15 -9.44 10.13
N LYS A 107 14.75 -10.56 9.77
CA LYS A 107 16.03 -11.00 10.35
C LYS A 107 17.18 -10.02 10.07
N LYS A 108 17.24 -9.51 8.85
CA LYS A 108 18.34 -8.63 8.42
C LYS A 108 18.21 -7.20 8.94
N HIS A 109 16.98 -6.68 8.95
CA HIS A 109 16.75 -5.25 9.18
C HIS A 109 16.22 -4.93 10.57
N PHE A 110 15.42 -5.81 11.17
CA PHE A 110 14.63 -5.50 12.38
C PHE A 110 14.87 -6.44 13.58
N ALA A 111 15.66 -7.51 13.42
CA ALA A 111 16.09 -8.31 14.57
C ALA A 111 17.08 -7.54 15.43
N ASP A 112 17.27 -7.95 16.68
CA ASP A 112 18.24 -7.36 17.59
C ASP A 112 19.65 -7.30 16.96
N GLY A 113 20.24 -6.13 16.89
CA GLY A 113 21.49 -5.89 16.19
C GLY A 113 21.37 -5.82 14.66
N GLY A 114 20.18 -5.71 14.12
CA GLY A 114 19.93 -5.54 12.69
C GLY A 114 20.27 -4.14 12.18
N ILE A 115 20.11 -3.94 10.87
CA ILE A 115 20.46 -2.67 10.20
C ILE A 115 19.74 -1.47 10.82
N PHE A 116 18.51 -1.66 11.30
CA PHE A 116 17.74 -0.59 11.93
C PHE A 116 18.41 -0.09 13.22
N ASP A 117 18.89 -1.01 14.06
CA ASP A 117 19.61 -0.65 15.29
C ASP A 117 20.91 0.07 14.98
N GLU A 118 21.67 -0.40 14.00
CA GLU A 118 22.93 0.24 13.56
C GLU A 118 22.72 1.69 13.09
N ILE A 119 21.55 2.00 12.49
CA ILE A 119 21.21 3.36 12.05
C ILE A 119 20.86 4.24 13.25
N TYR A 120 20.17 3.69 14.26
CA TYR A 120 19.72 4.43 15.43
C TYR A 120 20.83 4.66 16.48
N GLU A 121 21.83 3.82 16.53
CA GLU A 121 22.97 3.97 17.47
C GLU A 121 24.00 5.03 17.02
N ARG A 122 23.75 5.69 15.91
CA ARG A 122 24.59 6.80 15.39
C ARG A 122 23.94 8.15 15.73
#